data_ab26f508bb41b2c74f5f00d5335dd685
#
_entry.id   ab26f508bb41b2c74f5f00d5335dd685
#
_cell.length_a   1.000
_cell.length_b   1.000
_cell.length_c   1.000
_cell.angle_alpha   90.00
_cell.angle_beta   90.00
_cell.angle_gamma   90.00
#
_symmetry.space_group_name_H-M   'P 1'
#
loop_
_entity.id
_entity.type
_entity.pdbx_description
1 polymer ?
#
loop_
_entity_poly.entity_id
_entity_poly.type
_entity_poly.pdbx_seq_one_letter_code
_entity_poly.pdbx_strand_id
1 'polypeptide(L)'
;MKINKKKFLYLVSPNKISKHFYKDLIDILKLNKVSFFQLRLKKESYKKKLKIAEKIKKICKKFKVIFLINDDPKLAKQVNADGCHLGQKDM
;
A
#
# COMPACT_ATOMS: atom_id res chain seq x y z
N MET A 1 -18.02 -15.41 -17.24
CA MET A 1 -17.65 -15.11 -17.02
C MET A 1 -16.81 -14.33 -16.97
N LYS A 2 -16.54 -13.85 -16.91
CA LYS A 2 -15.95 -13.22 -16.98
C LYS A 2 -15.09 -12.83 -16.33
N ILE A 3 -14.54 -12.65 -16.29
CA ILE A 3 -13.76 -12.45 -15.87
C ILE A 3 -13.02 -11.81 -15.39
N ASN A 4 -12.72 -11.48 -14.90
CA ASN A 4 -12.12 -11.01 -14.29
C ASN A 4 -10.99 -10.51 -14.29
N LYS A 5 -10.54 -10.41 -14.84
CA LYS A 5 -9.39 -10.14 -15.15
C LYS A 5 -9.16 -8.82 -14.94
N LYS A 6 -9.66 -8.18 -14.53
CA LYS A 6 -9.56 -6.94 -14.49
C LYS A 6 -8.76 -6.44 -13.41
N LYS A 7 -8.58 -6.79 -12.36
CA LYS A 7 -7.86 -6.24 -11.32
C LYS A 7 -6.56 -6.88 -11.14
N PHE A 8 -5.63 -6.62 -12.00
CA PHE A 8 -4.35 -7.22 -11.86
C PHE A 8 -3.18 -6.30 -11.67
N LEU A 9 -3.42 -5.01 -11.47
CA LEU A 9 -2.30 -4.12 -11.27
C LEU A 9 -1.79 -4.20 -9.85
N TYR A 10 -0.49 -4.15 -9.72
CA TYR A 10 0.17 -4.20 -8.44
C TYR A 10 0.92 -2.88 -8.33
N LEU A 11 0.51 -2.03 -7.43
CA LEU A 11 1.14 -0.74 -7.26
C LEU A 11 2.11 -0.75 -6.11
N VAL A 12 3.23 -0.04 -6.29
CA VAL A 12 4.20 0.11 -5.23
C VAL A 12 4.40 1.60 -5.04
N SER A 13 4.38 2.07 -3.81
CA SER A 13 4.50 3.48 -3.55
C SER A 13 5.92 3.98 -3.80
N PRO A 14 6.09 5.29 -3.97
CA PRO A 14 7.42 5.85 -4.02
C PRO A 14 8.00 5.80 -2.60
N ASN A 15 9.29 6.06 -2.46
CA ASN A 15 9.93 5.99 -1.17
C ASN A 15 9.46 7.06 -0.22
N LYS A 16 8.98 8.18 -0.75
CA LYS A 16 8.45 9.25 0.07
C LYS A 16 7.05 9.59 -0.39
N ILE A 17 6.17 9.87 0.55
CA ILE A 17 4.79 10.18 0.23
C ILE A 17 4.55 11.67 0.39
N SER A 18 4.20 12.33 -0.70
CA SER A 18 3.89 13.75 -0.66
C SER A 18 2.41 13.93 -0.37
N LYS A 19 2.01 15.17 -0.13
CA LYS A 19 0.61 15.45 0.14
C LYS A 19 -0.26 15.08 -1.03
N HIS A 20 0.23 15.23 -2.24
CA HIS A 20 -0.57 14.95 -3.42
C HIS A 20 -0.75 13.46 -3.65
N PHE A 21 0.08 12.65 -3.02
CA PHE A 21 0.02 11.22 -3.24
C PHE A 21 -1.34 10.63 -2.92
N TYR A 22 -1.95 11.08 -1.85
CA TYR A 22 -3.22 10.48 -1.42
C TYR A 22 -4.32 10.72 -2.45
N LYS A 23 -4.34 11.91 -3.03
CA LYS A 23 -5.33 12.21 -4.03
C LYS A 23 -5.07 11.40 -5.28
N ASP A 24 -3.81 11.30 -5.68
CA ASP A 24 -3.44 10.54 -6.86
C ASP A 24 -3.78 9.06 -6.67
N LEU A 25 -3.54 8.55 -5.48
CA LEU A 25 -3.86 7.16 -5.18
C LEU A 25 -5.36 6.92 -5.31
N ILE A 26 -6.16 7.79 -4.74
CA ILE A 26 -7.60 7.66 -4.82
C ILE A 26 -8.05 7.66 -6.27
N ASP A 27 -7.50 8.56 -7.07
CA ASP A 27 -7.87 8.65 -8.48
C ASP A 27 -7.54 7.35 -9.22
N ILE A 28 -6.40 6.77 -8.92
CA ILE A 28 -6.01 5.52 -9.57
C ILE A 28 -6.89 4.38 -9.10
N LEU A 29 -7.18 4.30 -7.81
CA LEU A 29 -8.00 3.21 -7.28
C LEU A 29 -9.44 3.28 -7.76
N LYS A 30 -9.91 4.45 -8.13
CA LYS A 30 -11.25 4.59 -8.66
C LYS A 30 -11.39 3.88 -9.99
N LEU A 31 -10.30 3.63 -10.68
CA LEU A 31 -10.35 2.94 -11.95
C LEU A 31 -10.66 1.45 -11.76
N ASN A 32 -10.61 1.00 -10.50
CA ASN A 32 -10.95 -0.37 -10.18
C ASN A 32 -10.12 -1.44 -10.90
N LYS A 33 -8.86 -1.15 -11.12
CA LYS A 33 -7.97 -2.11 -11.77
C LYS A 33 -6.79 -2.54 -10.90
N VAL A 34 -6.70 -2.00 -9.69
CA VAL A 34 -5.58 -2.30 -8.81
C VAL A 34 -6.01 -3.36 -7.81
N SER A 35 -5.23 -4.43 -7.71
CA SER A 35 -5.50 -5.50 -6.76
C SER A 35 -4.70 -5.36 -5.50
N PHE A 36 -3.46 -4.94 -5.63
CA PHE A 36 -2.55 -4.84 -4.48
C PHE A 36 -1.84 -3.51 -4.45
N PHE A 37 -1.62 -2.99 -3.26
CA PHE A 37 -0.81 -1.80 -3.09
C PHE A 37 0.22 -2.07 -2.02
N GLN A 38 1.49 -1.86 -2.33
CA GLN A 38 2.57 -2.05 -1.37
C GLN A 38 3.16 -0.71 -0.99
N LEU A 39 3.19 -0.44 0.30
CA LEU A 39 3.76 0.78 0.82
C LEU A 39 5.24 0.54 1.12
N ARG A 40 6.13 1.30 0.46
CA ARG A 40 7.54 1.20 0.68
C ARG A 40 8.04 2.54 1.09
N LEU A 41 8.39 2.72 2.35
CA LEU A 41 8.89 3.97 2.83
C LEU A 41 10.34 3.80 3.24
N LYS A 42 11.16 4.82 2.99
CA LYS A 42 12.53 4.79 3.41
C LYS A 42 12.85 6.04 4.16
N LYS A 43 13.70 5.90 5.15
CA LYS A 43 14.17 7.06 5.90
C LYS A 43 13.10 7.91 6.53
N GLU A 44 12.05 7.30 7.00
CA GLU A 44 11.04 8.04 7.73
C GLU A 44 11.04 7.52 9.17
N SER A 45 10.66 8.38 10.10
CA SER A 45 10.55 7.93 11.48
C SER A 45 9.40 6.95 11.58
N TYR A 46 9.42 6.09 12.56
CA TYR A 46 8.35 5.11 12.73
C TYR A 46 7.01 5.81 12.94
N LYS A 47 7.01 6.88 13.71
CA LYS A 47 5.79 7.62 13.96
C LYS A 47 5.17 8.14 12.69
N LYS A 48 6.01 8.64 11.79
CA LYS A 48 5.52 9.15 10.52
C LYS A 48 5.05 8.03 9.63
N LYS A 49 5.76 6.92 9.62
CA LYS A 49 5.35 5.76 8.84
C LYS A 49 3.99 5.26 9.31
N LEU A 50 3.77 5.27 10.61
CA LEU A 50 2.51 4.81 11.17
C LEU A 50 1.36 5.68 10.68
N LYS A 51 1.52 6.98 10.69
CA LYS A 51 0.48 7.87 10.23
C LYS A 51 0.17 7.67 8.76
N ILE A 52 1.19 7.56 7.95
CA ILE A 52 1.04 7.37 6.52
C ILE A 52 0.35 6.04 6.25
N ALA A 53 0.81 4.99 6.92
CA ALA A 53 0.25 3.67 6.71
C ALA A 53 -1.22 3.59 7.09
N GLU A 54 -1.60 4.22 8.18
CA GLU A 54 -2.99 4.22 8.61
C GLU A 54 -3.89 4.91 7.60
N LYS A 55 -3.40 6.01 7.05
CA LYS A 55 -4.18 6.75 6.09
C LYS A 55 -4.36 5.97 4.80
N ILE A 56 -3.29 5.38 4.32
CA ILE A 56 -3.35 4.60 3.08
C ILE A 56 -4.18 3.33 3.28
N LYS A 57 -4.10 2.72 4.45
CA LYS A 57 -4.89 1.54 4.72
C LYS A 57 -6.38 1.85 4.58
N LYS A 58 -6.83 2.98 5.08
CA LYS A 58 -8.23 3.35 4.98
C LYS A 58 -8.64 3.51 3.53
N ILE A 59 -7.78 4.10 2.73
CA ILE A 59 -8.05 4.29 1.31
C ILE A 59 -8.15 2.95 0.60
N CYS A 60 -7.19 2.07 0.84
CA CYS A 60 -7.19 0.76 0.21
C CYS A 60 -8.41 -0.05 0.61
N LYS A 61 -8.80 0.04 1.86
CA LYS A 61 -9.96 -0.70 2.33
C LYS A 61 -11.23 -0.22 1.64
N LYS A 62 -11.34 1.07 1.43
CA LYS A 62 -12.50 1.64 0.78
C LYS A 62 -12.65 1.10 -0.64
N PHE A 63 -11.55 0.91 -1.33
CA PHE A 63 -11.58 0.43 -2.71
C PHE A 63 -11.33 -1.07 -2.82
N LYS A 64 -11.30 -1.77 -1.68
CA LYS A 64 -11.08 -3.23 -1.67
C LYS A 64 -9.78 -3.64 -2.31
N VAL A 65 -8.73 -2.92 -2.01
CA VAL A 65 -7.39 -3.20 -2.51
C VAL A 65 -6.60 -3.82 -1.36
N ILE A 66 -5.86 -4.86 -1.64
CA ILE A 66 -5.04 -5.51 -0.62
C ILE A 66 -3.86 -4.62 -0.29
N PHE A 67 -3.69 -4.32 0.98
CA PHE A 67 -2.67 -3.40 1.44
C PHE A 67 -1.50 -4.15 2.08
N LEU A 68 -0.31 -3.95 1.53
CA LEU A 68 0.88 -4.61 2.03
C LEU A 68 1.91 -3.58 2.47
N ILE A 69 2.68 -3.94 3.48
CA ILE A 69 3.78 -3.09 3.95
C ILE A 69 5.07 -3.78 3.54
N ASN A 70 6.03 -3.01 3.04
CA ASN A 70 7.31 -3.56 2.63
C ASN A 70 8.31 -3.58 3.76
N ASP A 71 8.91 -4.76 4.03
CA ASP A 71 10.01 -4.91 4.96
C ASP A 71 9.83 -4.38 6.38
N ASP A 72 8.62 -4.32 6.86
CA ASP A 72 8.40 -3.81 8.21
C ASP A 72 7.24 -4.58 8.86
N PRO A 73 7.51 -5.78 9.34
CA PRO A 73 6.45 -6.60 9.95
C PRO A 73 5.81 -5.94 11.17
N LYS A 74 6.58 -5.17 11.91
CA LYS A 74 6.06 -4.51 13.08
C LYS A 74 5.02 -3.46 12.68
N LEU A 75 5.33 -2.69 11.66
CA LEU A 75 4.41 -1.68 11.16
C LEU A 75 3.16 -2.35 10.59
N ALA A 76 3.36 -3.42 9.83
CA ALA A 76 2.25 -4.13 9.24
C ALA A 76 1.28 -4.62 10.31
N LYS A 77 1.80 -5.13 11.40
CA LYS A 77 0.98 -5.62 12.48
C LYS A 77 0.29 -4.47 13.18
N GLN A 78 1.02 -3.40 13.40
CA GLN A 78 0.49 -2.25 14.11
C GLN A 78 -0.71 -1.63 13.39
N VAL A 79 -0.65 -1.52 12.08
CA VAL A 79 -1.75 -0.94 11.31
C VAL A 79 -2.72 -1.99 10.80
N ASN A 80 -2.47 -3.25 11.12
CA ASN A 80 -3.31 -4.34 10.68
C ASN A 80 -3.41 -4.38 9.16
N ALA A 81 -2.27 -4.33 8.50
CA ALA A 81 -2.21 -4.44 7.04
C ALA A 81 -2.60 -5.86 6.65
N ASP A 82 -2.92 -6.06 5.39
CA ASP A 82 -3.27 -7.39 4.91
C ASP A 82 -2.07 -8.32 4.87
N GLY A 83 -0.88 -7.77 4.75
CA GLY A 83 0.31 -8.58 4.76
C GLY A 83 1.58 -7.74 4.76
N CYS A 84 2.69 -8.41 4.79
CA CYS A 84 3.99 -7.76 4.79
C CYS A 84 4.84 -8.45 3.73
N HIS A 85 5.39 -7.66 2.82
CA HIS A 85 6.26 -8.19 1.79
C HIS A 85 7.69 -8.06 2.27
N LEU A 86 8.38 -9.17 2.47
CA LEU A 86 9.75 -9.14 2.91
C LEU A 86 10.67 -9.22 1.71
N GLY A 87 11.54 -8.25 1.59
CA GLY A 87 12.47 -8.24 0.49
C GLY A 87 13.47 -9.36 0.63
N GLN A 88 13.96 -9.86 -0.52
CA GLN A 88 14.88 -10.86 -0.49
C GLN A 88 16.18 -10.26 -0.41
N LYS A 89 16.87 -10.26 0.50
CA LYS A 89 18.06 -9.66 0.50
C LYS A 89 18.95 -10.50 0.05
N ASP A 90 19.46 -10.71 -0.34
CA ASP A 90 20.18 -11.53 -0.88
C ASP A 90 20.69 -12.38 -0.25
N MET A 91 20.78 -12.77 -0.25
CA MET A 91 21.10 -13.67 0.30
C MET A 91 22.06 -13.96 0.04
#